data_264cfda4a2f0458c4f2758ad8bbafe7f
#
_entry.id   264cfda4a2f0458c4f2758ad8bbafe7f
#
_cell.length_a   1.000
_cell.length_b   1.000
_cell.length_c   1.000
_cell.angle_alpha   90.00
_cell.angle_beta   90.00
_cell.angle_gamma   90.00
#
_symmetry.space_group_name_H-M   'P 1'
#
loop_
_entity.id
_entity.type
_entity.pdbx_description
1 polymer ?
#
loop_
_entity_poly.entity_id
_entity_poly.type
_entity_poly.pdbx_seq_one_letter_code
_entity_poly.pdbx_strand_id
1 'polypeptide(L)'
;MPAKRFICPNGDEINMYECLLRCPQGTRCMFLPTLRAVATSLERNLTKPSVTELLSGTRELYLKKITEYAVDPQKQLYALHGSAVHTITERHTSGNMLSEERLKNNTTTGQFDLYGQVLSNTDTTLGDLKITSSYKLMKA
;
A
#
# COMPACT_ATOMS: atom_id res chain seq x y z
N MET A 1 7.91 -7.41 -11.22
CA MET A 1 7.40 -7.26 -9.84
C MET A 1 7.69 -8.49 -9.03
N PRO A 2 8.29 -8.34 -7.86
CA PRO A 2 8.77 -9.48 -7.09
C PRO A 2 7.69 -10.24 -6.29
N ALA A 3 6.56 -9.62 -5.90
CA ALA A 3 5.47 -10.33 -5.23
C ALA A 3 4.63 -11.10 -6.25
N LYS A 4 4.83 -12.39 -6.37
CA LYS A 4 4.11 -13.24 -7.33
C LYS A 4 3.34 -14.40 -6.70
N ARG A 5 3.53 -14.62 -5.40
CA ARG A 5 2.93 -15.75 -4.69
C ARG A 5 2.16 -15.27 -3.48
N PHE A 6 1.09 -15.99 -3.16
CA PHE A 6 0.37 -15.87 -1.90
C PHE A 6 0.76 -16.99 -0.95
N ILE A 7 0.81 -16.67 0.34
CA ILE A 7 0.94 -17.66 1.40
C ILE A 7 -0.47 -18.05 1.87
N CYS A 8 -0.84 -19.30 1.70
CA CYS A 8 -2.10 -19.84 2.17
C CYS A 8 -2.12 -20.00 3.70
N PRO A 9 -3.30 -20.10 4.34
CA PRO A 9 -3.41 -20.32 5.79
C PRO A 9 -2.72 -21.61 6.30
N ASN A 10 -2.55 -22.61 5.43
CA ASN A 10 -1.82 -23.86 5.74
C ASN A 10 -0.29 -23.73 5.55
N GLY A 11 0.20 -22.55 5.14
CA GLY A 11 1.62 -22.28 4.90
C GLY A 11 2.10 -22.51 3.47
N ASP A 12 1.27 -23.06 2.58
CA ASP A 12 1.66 -23.28 1.18
C ASP A 12 1.80 -21.96 0.42
N GLU A 13 2.82 -21.89 -0.43
CA GLU A 13 3.00 -20.77 -1.35
C GLU A 13 2.41 -21.09 -2.72
N ILE A 14 1.47 -20.29 -3.18
CA ILE A 14 0.75 -20.49 -4.43
C ILE A 14 0.91 -19.26 -5.33
N ASN A 15 1.06 -19.48 -6.63
CA ASN A 15 1.07 -18.39 -7.60
C ASN A 15 -0.21 -17.56 -7.50
N MET A 16 -0.09 -16.24 -7.48
CA MET A 16 -1.25 -15.32 -7.35
C MET A 16 -2.27 -15.55 -8.45
N TYR A 17 -1.82 -15.72 -9.69
CA TYR A 17 -2.70 -15.92 -10.83
C TYR A 17 -3.51 -17.23 -10.70
N GLU A 18 -2.85 -18.31 -10.32
CA GLU A 18 -3.51 -19.61 -10.08
C GLU A 18 -4.54 -19.51 -8.95
N CYS A 19 -4.17 -18.87 -7.85
CA CYS A 19 -5.06 -18.63 -6.71
C CYS A 19 -6.31 -17.84 -7.11
N LEU A 20 -6.15 -16.81 -7.96
CA LEU A 20 -7.26 -15.98 -8.44
C LEU A 20 -8.18 -16.72 -9.42
N LEU A 21 -7.63 -17.61 -10.25
CA LEU A 21 -8.42 -18.43 -11.16
C LEU A 21 -9.16 -19.55 -10.42
N ARG A 22 -8.43 -20.36 -9.70
CA ARG A 22 -8.97 -21.50 -8.96
C ARG A 22 -8.13 -21.74 -7.71
N CYS A 23 -8.78 -21.71 -6.54
CA CYS A 23 -8.10 -22.02 -5.30
C CYS A 23 -7.71 -23.50 -5.26
N PRO A 24 -6.40 -23.86 -5.13
CA PRO A 24 -5.95 -25.25 -5.04
C PRO A 24 -6.46 -25.96 -3.78
N GLN A 25 -6.78 -25.21 -2.72
CA GLN A 25 -7.32 -25.72 -1.47
C GLN A 25 -8.84 -26.00 -1.52
N GLY A 26 -9.48 -25.79 -2.68
CA GLY A 26 -10.92 -25.96 -2.86
C GLY A 26 -11.77 -24.79 -2.35
N THR A 27 -11.43 -24.24 -1.17
CA THR A 27 -12.12 -23.08 -0.57
C THR A 27 -11.16 -21.92 -0.41
N ARG A 28 -11.55 -20.73 -0.85
CA ARG A 28 -10.74 -19.52 -0.73
C ARG A 28 -10.67 -19.03 0.72
N CYS A 29 -9.50 -18.58 1.14
CA CYS A 29 -9.28 -17.99 2.47
C CYS A 29 -9.96 -16.62 2.66
N MET A 30 -10.36 -15.97 1.58
CA MET A 30 -11.15 -14.72 1.58
C MET A 30 -11.95 -14.56 0.28
N PHE A 31 -12.84 -13.59 0.23
CA PHE A 31 -13.66 -13.32 -0.96
C PHE A 31 -12.77 -12.97 -2.17
N LEU A 32 -13.14 -13.50 -3.34
CA LEU A 32 -12.38 -13.29 -4.57
C LEU A 32 -12.17 -11.80 -4.93
N PRO A 33 -13.17 -10.90 -4.81
CA PRO A 33 -12.95 -9.47 -5.05
C PRO A 33 -11.88 -8.87 -4.15
N THR A 34 -11.83 -9.29 -2.89
CA THR A 34 -10.82 -8.83 -1.91
C THR A 34 -9.42 -9.34 -2.28
N LEU A 35 -9.29 -10.61 -2.66
CA LEU A 35 -8.03 -11.16 -3.16
C LEU A 35 -7.51 -10.42 -4.40
N ARG A 36 -8.42 -10.08 -5.33
CA ARG A 36 -8.08 -9.26 -6.51
C ARG A 36 -7.59 -7.88 -6.12
N ALA A 37 -8.27 -7.21 -5.18
CA ALA A 37 -7.85 -5.90 -4.69
C ALA A 37 -6.46 -5.96 -4.03
N VAL A 38 -6.19 -6.98 -3.22
CA VAL A 38 -4.86 -7.24 -2.63
C VAL A 38 -3.82 -7.44 -3.73
N ALA A 39 -4.07 -8.30 -4.72
CA ALA A 39 -3.14 -8.53 -5.82
C ALA A 39 -2.81 -7.23 -6.56
N THR A 40 -3.83 -6.46 -6.94
CA THR A 40 -3.67 -5.16 -7.61
C THR A 40 -2.89 -4.16 -6.75
N SER A 41 -3.09 -4.14 -5.43
CA SER A 41 -2.37 -3.24 -4.53
C SER A 41 -0.87 -3.51 -4.46
N LEU A 42 -0.44 -4.73 -4.79
CA LEU A 42 0.96 -5.14 -4.87
C LEU A 42 1.62 -4.78 -6.21
N GLU A 43 0.83 -4.43 -7.22
CA GLU A 43 1.32 -4.02 -8.53
C GLU A 43 1.75 -2.56 -8.53
N ARG A 44 3.04 -2.32 -8.28
CA ARG A 44 3.64 -0.98 -8.34
C ARG A 44 4.69 -0.92 -9.44
N ASN A 45 4.41 -0.16 -10.49
CA ASN A 45 5.37 0.17 -11.55
C ASN A 45 5.89 1.60 -11.36
N LEU A 46 6.82 1.77 -10.44
CA LEU A 46 7.53 3.04 -10.28
C LEU A 46 8.83 3.00 -11.10
N THR A 47 8.95 3.89 -12.05
CA THR A 47 10.17 4.06 -12.87
C THR A 47 11.32 4.66 -12.08
N LYS A 48 11.00 5.41 -11.03
CA LYS A 48 11.97 6.04 -10.12
C LYS A 48 11.75 5.55 -8.69
N PRO A 49 12.81 5.45 -7.86
CA PRO A 49 12.65 5.08 -6.47
C PRO A 49 11.77 6.10 -5.74
N SER A 50 10.90 5.59 -4.86
CA SER A 50 10.15 6.45 -3.94
C SER A 50 11.02 6.93 -2.79
N VAL A 51 10.61 8.03 -2.14
CA VAL A 51 11.30 8.54 -0.93
C VAL A 51 11.38 7.45 0.14
N THR A 52 10.31 6.69 0.36
CA THR A 52 10.29 5.58 1.32
C THR A 52 11.28 4.49 0.96
N GLU A 53 11.43 4.18 -0.33
CA GLU A 53 12.44 3.21 -0.79
C GLU A 53 13.87 3.69 -0.56
N LEU A 54 14.14 4.99 -0.72
CA LEU A 54 15.46 5.56 -0.46
C LEU A 54 15.84 5.57 1.01
N LEU A 55 14.85 5.65 1.91
CA LEU A 55 15.06 5.56 3.36
C LEU A 55 15.27 4.11 3.83
N SER A 56 14.92 3.13 3.01
CA SER A 56 15.18 1.71 3.28
C SER A 56 16.64 1.37 3.02
N GLY A 57 17.16 0.35 3.67
CA GLY A 57 18.54 -0.12 3.41
C GLY A 57 18.70 -0.55 1.95
N THR A 58 19.77 -0.09 1.30
CA THR A 58 20.05 -0.35 -0.13
C THR A 58 19.99 -1.83 -0.50
N ARG A 59 20.51 -2.70 0.37
CA ARG A 59 20.49 -4.15 0.17
C ARG A 59 19.06 -4.70 0.20
N GLU A 60 18.26 -4.26 1.16
CA GLU A 60 16.86 -4.68 1.28
C GLU A 60 16.05 -4.26 0.06
N LEU A 61 16.22 -3.01 -0.37
CA LEU A 61 15.56 -2.49 -1.57
C LEU A 61 15.96 -3.29 -2.82
N TYR A 62 17.25 -3.56 -2.99
CA TYR A 62 17.74 -4.34 -4.11
C TYR A 62 17.13 -5.76 -4.12
N LEU A 63 17.19 -6.47 -2.99
CA LEU A 63 16.63 -7.80 -2.87
C LEU A 63 15.11 -7.82 -3.13
N LYS A 64 14.37 -6.84 -2.62
CA LYS A 64 12.93 -6.70 -2.91
C LYS A 64 12.62 -6.50 -4.40
N LYS A 65 13.56 -5.96 -5.16
CA LYS A 65 13.37 -5.74 -6.61
C LYS A 65 13.71 -6.93 -7.47
N ILE A 66 14.66 -7.75 -7.07
CA ILE A 66 15.17 -8.88 -7.87
C ILE A 66 14.67 -10.24 -7.42
N THR A 67 14.27 -10.40 -6.15
CA THR A 67 13.86 -11.68 -5.58
C THR A 67 12.34 -11.77 -5.55
N GLU A 68 11.80 -12.84 -6.14
CA GLU A 68 10.37 -13.14 -6.02
C GLU A 68 10.07 -13.58 -4.59
N TYR A 69 9.04 -13.02 -3.99
CA TYR A 69 8.62 -13.37 -2.64
C TYR A 69 7.11 -13.65 -2.57
N ALA A 70 6.73 -14.39 -1.55
CA ALA A 70 5.35 -14.68 -1.25
C ALA A 70 4.80 -13.68 -0.20
N VAL A 71 3.53 -13.39 -0.30
CA VAL A 71 2.83 -12.42 0.55
C VAL A 71 1.60 -13.08 1.18
N ASP A 72 1.42 -12.87 2.46
CA ASP A 72 0.20 -13.27 3.17
C ASP A 72 -0.92 -12.27 2.84
N PRO A 73 -1.97 -12.68 2.11
CA PRO A 73 -3.03 -11.78 1.70
C PRO A 73 -3.84 -11.24 2.89
N GLN A 74 -3.92 -11.95 4.01
CA GLN A 74 -4.62 -11.48 5.21
C GLN A 74 -3.89 -10.29 5.86
N LYS A 75 -2.55 -10.33 5.89
CA LYS A 75 -1.74 -9.20 6.38
C LYS A 75 -1.86 -7.97 5.49
N GLN A 76 -2.07 -8.15 4.19
CA GLN A 76 -2.27 -7.06 3.24
C GLN A 76 -3.61 -6.34 3.39
N LEU A 77 -4.60 -6.93 4.06
CA LEU A 77 -5.87 -6.25 4.34
C LEU A 77 -5.69 -4.95 5.14
N TYR A 78 -4.73 -4.89 6.05
CA TYR A 78 -4.43 -3.66 6.79
C TYR A 78 -3.94 -2.55 5.88
N ALA A 79 -3.07 -2.86 4.93
CA ALA A 79 -2.60 -1.90 3.94
C ALA A 79 -3.72 -1.46 3.01
N LEU A 80 -4.59 -2.39 2.59
CA LEU A 80 -5.75 -2.10 1.76
C LEU A 80 -6.77 -1.20 2.49
N HIS A 81 -6.99 -1.45 3.79
CA HIS A 81 -7.83 -0.59 4.63
C HIS A 81 -7.28 0.83 4.71
N GLY A 82 -5.96 0.97 4.93
CA GLY A 82 -5.29 2.27 4.87
C GLY A 82 -5.57 2.99 3.54
N SER A 83 -5.30 2.32 2.42
CA SER A 83 -5.53 2.88 1.09
C SER A 83 -7.00 3.27 0.84
N ALA A 84 -7.96 2.52 1.38
CA ALA A 84 -9.38 2.86 1.25
C ALA A 84 -9.73 4.17 1.96
N VAL A 85 -9.17 4.41 3.16
CA VAL A 85 -9.39 5.67 3.89
C VAL A 85 -8.75 6.84 3.15
N HIS A 86 -7.53 6.70 2.63
CA HIS A 86 -6.89 7.72 1.78
C HIS A 86 -7.76 8.06 0.57
N THR A 87 -8.27 7.07 -0.15
CA THR A 87 -9.17 7.28 -1.30
C THR A 87 -10.47 7.98 -0.92
N ILE A 88 -11.05 7.67 0.24
CA ILE A 88 -12.26 8.36 0.73
C ILE A 88 -11.93 9.82 1.05
N THR A 89 -10.82 10.08 1.73
CA THR A 89 -10.36 11.43 2.07
C THR A 89 -10.11 12.25 0.81
N GLU A 90 -9.44 11.69 -0.19
CA GLU A 90 -9.19 12.32 -1.49
C GLU A 90 -10.49 12.79 -2.17
N ARG A 91 -11.53 11.97 -2.17
CA ARG A 91 -12.84 12.31 -2.76
C ARG A 91 -13.52 13.49 -2.09
N HIS A 92 -13.21 13.79 -0.85
CA HIS A 92 -13.78 14.89 -0.07
C HIS A 92 -12.84 16.09 0.05
N THR A 93 -11.69 16.05 -0.62
CA THR A 93 -10.75 17.16 -0.69
C THR A 93 -11.22 18.15 -1.77
N SER A 94 -11.31 19.42 -1.43
CA SER A 94 -11.77 20.48 -2.33
C SER A 94 -11.24 21.86 -1.95
N GLY A 95 -11.38 22.84 -2.83
CA GLY A 95 -10.97 24.22 -2.56
C GLY A 95 -9.45 24.38 -2.48
N ASN A 96 -8.97 24.94 -1.37
CA ASN A 96 -7.54 25.21 -1.14
C ASN A 96 -6.79 24.01 -0.52
N MET A 97 -7.24 22.80 -0.80
CA MET A 97 -6.63 21.56 -0.32
C MET A 97 -6.22 20.69 -1.49
N LEU A 98 -5.09 20.00 -1.34
CA LEU A 98 -4.58 18.97 -2.25
C LEU A 98 -4.45 17.67 -1.48
N SER A 99 -4.72 16.54 -2.13
CA SER A 99 -4.53 15.21 -1.54
C SER A 99 -3.92 14.25 -2.53
N GLU A 100 -3.15 13.30 -2.01
CA GLU A 100 -2.56 12.18 -2.77
C GLU A 100 -1.73 12.62 -3.99
N GLU A 101 -1.27 13.87 -4.00
CA GLU A 101 -0.49 14.41 -5.12
C GLU A 101 0.93 13.83 -5.14
N ARG A 102 1.35 13.46 -6.33
CA ARG A 102 2.66 12.87 -6.54
C ARG A 102 3.67 13.89 -7.05
N LEU A 103 4.64 14.18 -6.22
CA LEU A 103 5.78 15.01 -6.57
C LEU A 103 6.89 14.18 -7.22
N LYS A 104 7.53 14.72 -8.23
CA LYS A 104 8.64 14.08 -8.95
C LYS A 104 9.76 15.08 -9.17
N ASN A 105 10.98 14.63 -8.97
CA ASN A 105 12.15 15.34 -9.43
C ASN A 105 12.96 14.43 -10.40
N ASN A 106 14.21 14.81 -10.74
CA ASN A 106 15.03 14.05 -11.69
C ASN A 106 15.39 12.65 -11.19
N THR A 107 15.46 12.43 -9.88
CA THR A 107 15.98 11.20 -9.26
C THR A 107 14.94 10.42 -8.48
N THR A 108 13.95 11.09 -7.91
CA THR A 108 13.00 10.49 -6.95
C THR A 108 11.57 10.86 -7.23
N THR A 109 10.67 10.11 -6.61
CA THR A 109 9.24 10.43 -6.56
C THR A 109 8.73 10.27 -5.13
N GLY A 110 7.84 11.14 -4.71
CA GLY A 110 7.14 11.07 -3.42
C GLY A 110 5.68 11.42 -3.58
N GLN A 111 4.87 11.02 -2.62
CA GLN A 111 3.46 11.36 -2.55
C GLN A 111 3.20 11.87 -1.14
N PHE A 112 2.46 12.98 -1.03
CA PHE A 112 1.97 13.47 0.26
C PHE A 112 0.47 13.16 0.37
N ASP A 113 -0.01 13.00 1.60
CA ASP A 113 -1.40 12.64 1.84
C ASP A 113 -2.31 13.87 1.74
N LEU A 114 -1.98 14.96 2.44
CA LEU A 114 -2.79 16.18 2.49
C LEU A 114 -1.90 17.42 2.53
N TYR A 115 -2.31 18.46 1.81
CA TYR A 115 -1.67 19.79 1.83
C TYR A 115 -2.71 20.88 1.66
N GLY A 116 -2.54 21.99 2.37
CA GLY A 116 -3.40 23.17 2.25
C GLY A 116 -4.05 23.55 3.59
N GLN A 117 -5.22 24.15 3.52
CA GLN A 117 -5.99 24.59 4.69
C GLN A 117 -6.80 23.42 5.30
N VAL A 118 -6.10 22.34 5.71
CA VAL A 118 -6.73 21.09 6.16
C VAL A 118 -7.07 21.08 7.66
N LEU A 119 -6.41 21.89 8.46
CA LEU A 119 -6.64 22.00 9.91
C LEU A 119 -7.09 23.41 10.34
N SER A 120 -6.86 24.42 9.53
CA SER A 120 -7.14 25.83 9.81
C SER A 120 -7.66 26.51 8.56
N ASN A 121 -8.48 27.55 8.73
CA ASN A 121 -8.97 28.36 7.61
C ASN A 121 -7.93 29.37 7.09
N THR A 122 -6.84 29.58 7.81
CA THR A 122 -5.81 30.58 7.50
C THR A 122 -4.47 29.95 7.16
N ASP A 123 -4.12 28.86 7.83
CA ASP A 123 -2.78 28.30 7.79
C ASP A 123 -2.71 27.09 6.85
N THR A 124 -1.67 27.06 6.04
CA THR A 124 -1.37 25.94 5.17
C THR A 124 -0.56 24.89 5.95
N THR A 125 -1.03 23.66 5.93
CA THR A 125 -0.42 22.53 6.65
C THR A 125 -0.12 21.39 5.69
N LEU A 126 1.01 20.71 5.90
CA LEU A 126 1.30 19.42 5.30
C LEU A 126 0.93 18.33 6.31
N GLY A 127 -0.02 17.48 5.96
CA GLY A 127 -0.53 16.41 6.81
C GLY A 127 -0.19 15.03 6.30
N ASP A 128 0.07 14.11 7.22
CA ASP A 128 0.25 12.68 6.96
C ASP A 128 -0.86 11.92 7.70
N LEU A 129 -1.65 11.13 6.97
CA LEU A 129 -2.78 10.40 7.52
C LEU A 129 -2.36 8.97 7.86
N LYS A 130 -2.28 8.65 9.14
CA LYS A 130 -1.92 7.31 9.62
C LYS A 130 -3.12 6.60 10.26
N ILE A 131 -3.42 5.42 9.73
CA ILE A 131 -4.40 4.52 10.31
C ILE A 131 -3.66 3.47 11.12
N THR A 132 -3.91 3.45 12.41
CA THR A 132 -3.25 2.53 13.34
C THR A 132 -4.26 1.93 14.32
N SER A 133 -3.93 0.78 14.90
CA SER A 133 -4.73 0.21 15.96
C SER A 133 -4.52 0.96 17.28
N SER A 134 -5.54 0.94 18.16
CA SER A 134 -5.46 1.49 19.51
C SER A 134 -4.30 0.92 20.32
N TYR A 135 -3.95 -0.35 20.09
CA TYR A 135 -2.82 -1.01 20.74
C TYR A 135 -1.46 -0.35 20.42
N LYS A 136 -1.27 0.13 19.20
CA LYS A 136 -0.05 0.87 18.83
C LYS A 136 -0.02 2.26 19.48
N LEU A 137 -1.17 2.92 19.59
CA LEU A 137 -1.27 4.22 20.26
C LEU A 137 -0.97 4.14 21.75
N MET A 138 -1.29 3.02 22.40
CA MET A 138 -0.98 2.83 23.84
C MET A 138 0.50 2.57 24.12
N LYS A 139 1.29 2.22 23.10
CA LYS A 139 2.73 1.94 23.21
C LYS A 139 3.63 3.07 22.74
N ALA A 140 3.07 4.12 22.16
CA ALA A 140 3.78 5.30 21.73
C ALA A 140 3.86 6.33 22.85
#